data_2e69c8553a26642bfc352f1ca0efeb36
#
_entry.id   2e69c8553a26642bfc352f1ca0efeb36
#
_cell.length_a   1.000
_cell.length_b   1.000
_cell.length_c   1.000
_cell.angle_alpha   90.00
_cell.angle_beta   90.00
_cell.angle_gamma   90.00
#
_symmetry.space_group_name_H-M   'P 1'
#
loop_
_entity.id
_entity.type
_entity.pdbx_description
1 polymer ?
#
loop_
_entity_poly.entity_id
_entity_poly.type
_entity_poly.pdbx_seq_one_letter_code
_entity_poly.pdbx_strand_id
1 'polypeptide(L)'
;MYSITLYMDESTIYKKLNDFFLPDHLQVINDSDKHKGHLGSPNSGNSHFSVIIKSNQLCSMNRVAGQRLIYKVLKKEMQNGIHALSIKILT
;
A
#
# COMPACT_ATOMS: atom_id res chain seq x y z
N MET A 1 -22.18 -3.33 18.38
CA MET A 1 -21.56 -3.72 17.34
C MET A 1 -20.16 -4.23 17.51
N TYR A 2 -19.54 -4.58 16.59
CA TYR A 2 -18.28 -5.19 16.69
C TYR A 2 -17.18 -4.20 16.65
N SER A 3 -16.06 -4.60 17.14
CA SER A 3 -14.90 -3.75 17.12
C SER A 3 -14.38 -3.62 15.71
N ILE A 4 -13.80 -2.49 15.46
CA ILE A 4 -13.17 -2.24 14.21
C ILE A 4 -11.75 -2.71 14.29
N THR A 5 -11.34 -3.48 13.32
CA THR A 5 -9.97 -3.89 13.24
C THR A 5 -9.12 -2.70 12.87
N LEU A 6 -8.10 -2.45 13.64
CA LEU A 6 -7.28 -1.27 13.47
C LEU A 6 -5.98 -1.52 12.74
N TYR A 7 -5.65 -2.76 12.42
CA TYR A 7 -4.44 -2.98 11.68
C TYR A 7 -4.74 -3.08 10.19
N MET A 8 -3.75 -2.69 9.42
CA MET A 8 -3.83 -2.65 7.97
C MET A 8 -3.48 -4.00 7.38
N ASP A 9 -4.08 -4.38 6.27
CA ASP A 9 -3.68 -5.56 5.54
C ASP A 9 -3.65 -5.25 4.05
N GLU A 10 -3.10 -6.19 3.28
CA GLU A 10 -2.95 -6.00 1.85
C GLU A 10 -4.28 -5.91 1.13
N SER A 11 -5.32 -6.54 1.65
CA SER A 11 -6.64 -6.49 1.04
C SER A 11 -7.21 -5.08 1.02
N THR A 12 -7.03 -4.35 2.11
CA THR A 12 -7.51 -2.99 2.23
C THR A 12 -6.80 -2.08 1.22
N ILE A 13 -5.48 -2.23 1.13
CA ILE A 13 -4.68 -1.44 0.20
C ILE A 13 -5.06 -1.79 -1.24
N TYR A 14 -5.18 -3.07 -1.53
CA TYR A 14 -5.55 -3.54 -2.86
C TYR A 14 -6.88 -2.96 -3.30
N LYS A 15 -7.89 -3.08 -2.44
CA LYS A 15 -9.22 -2.61 -2.79
C LYS A 15 -9.23 -1.12 -3.08
N LYS A 16 -8.55 -0.35 -2.26
CA LYS A 16 -8.51 1.09 -2.42
C LYS A 16 -7.87 1.51 -3.73
N LEU A 17 -6.73 0.91 -4.04
CA LEU A 17 -6.02 1.23 -5.27
C LEU A 17 -6.76 0.70 -6.50
N ASN A 18 -7.35 -0.47 -6.39
CA ASN A 18 -8.11 -1.03 -7.49
C ASN A 18 -9.32 -0.17 -7.83
N ASP A 19 -10.04 0.28 -6.82
CA ASP A 19 -11.23 1.09 -7.03
C ASP A 19 -10.90 2.46 -7.59
N PHE A 20 -9.77 3.03 -7.20
CA PHE A 20 -9.42 4.37 -7.65
C PHE A 20 -8.78 4.37 -9.04
N PHE A 21 -7.85 3.47 -9.29
CA PHE A 21 -7.07 3.50 -10.53
C PHE A 21 -7.59 2.59 -11.63
N LEU A 22 -8.40 1.60 -11.29
CA LEU A 22 -8.86 0.58 -12.25
C LEU A 22 -7.68 0.04 -13.06
N PRO A 23 -6.66 -0.49 -12.39
CA PRO A 23 -5.39 -0.76 -13.03
C PRO A 23 -5.41 -2.00 -13.93
N ASP A 24 -4.52 -2.01 -14.91
CA ASP A 24 -4.28 -3.19 -15.72
C ASP A 24 -3.54 -4.26 -14.94
N HIS A 25 -2.73 -3.83 -13.98
CA HIS A 25 -1.99 -4.74 -13.11
C HIS A 25 -1.89 -4.10 -11.73
N LEU A 26 -2.14 -4.90 -10.71
CA LEU A 26 -2.01 -4.46 -9.33
C LEU A 26 -1.60 -5.63 -8.46
N GLN A 27 -0.50 -5.44 -7.75
CA GLN A 27 -0.02 -6.42 -6.79
C GLN A 27 0.35 -5.70 -5.51
N VAL A 28 -0.17 -6.17 -4.40
CA VAL A 28 0.15 -5.62 -3.08
C VAL A 28 0.75 -6.74 -2.26
N ILE A 29 1.96 -6.52 -1.77
CA ILE A 29 2.72 -7.51 -1.05
C ILE A 29 2.92 -7.04 0.37
N ASN A 30 2.63 -7.90 1.33
CA ASN A 30 2.90 -7.62 2.73
C ASN A 30 4.33 -8.06 3.03
N ASP A 31 5.21 -7.09 3.21
CA ASP A 31 6.63 -7.34 3.47
C ASP A 31 6.95 -7.43 4.94
N SER A 32 5.95 -7.32 5.80
CA SER A 32 6.19 -7.28 7.26
C SER A 32 6.88 -8.54 7.76
N ASP A 33 6.63 -9.67 7.14
CA ASP A 33 7.25 -10.92 7.55
C ASP A 33 8.77 -10.92 7.39
N LYS A 34 9.30 -10.10 6.53
CA LYS A 34 10.74 -9.98 6.36
C LYS A 34 11.43 -9.39 7.59
N HIS A 35 10.65 -8.78 8.47
CA HIS A 35 11.16 -8.15 9.67
C HIS A 35 10.85 -8.92 10.94
N LYS A 36 10.22 -10.07 10.80
CA LYS A 36 9.91 -10.90 11.96
C LYS A 36 11.19 -11.33 12.67
N GLY A 37 11.13 -11.30 13.98
CA GLY A 37 12.26 -11.71 14.78
C GLY A 37 13.31 -10.64 15.03
N HIS A 38 13.20 -9.51 14.40
CA HIS A 38 14.12 -8.40 14.69
C HIS A 38 13.71 -7.72 15.97
N LEU A 39 14.68 -7.41 16.79
CA LEU A 39 14.40 -6.68 18.01
C LEU A 39 13.82 -5.33 17.66
N GLY A 40 12.73 -4.98 18.36
CA GLY A 40 12.08 -3.72 18.11
C GLY A 40 11.10 -3.73 16.95
N SER A 41 10.95 -4.85 16.26
CA SER A 41 9.97 -4.93 15.20
C SER A 41 8.56 -4.92 15.77
N PRO A 42 7.63 -4.24 15.10
CA PRO A 42 6.24 -4.30 15.54
C PRO A 42 5.69 -5.70 15.42
N ASN A 43 4.85 -6.06 16.34
CA ASN A 43 4.27 -7.40 16.33
C ASN A 43 3.06 -7.50 15.42
N SER A 44 2.66 -6.43 14.79
CA SER A 44 1.45 -6.42 13.99
C SER A 44 1.53 -7.29 12.76
N GLY A 45 2.72 -7.43 12.18
CA GLY A 45 2.87 -8.15 10.94
C GLY A 45 2.24 -7.48 9.73
N ASN A 46 1.74 -6.26 9.88
CA ASN A 46 1.02 -5.56 8.83
C ASN A 46 1.42 -4.09 8.75
N SER A 47 2.72 -3.83 8.68
CA SER A 47 3.21 -2.45 8.70
C SER A 47 4.07 -2.08 7.49
N HIS A 48 4.55 -3.04 6.73
CA HIS A 48 5.43 -2.80 5.60
C HIS A 48 4.85 -3.45 4.35
N PHE A 49 4.63 -2.64 3.32
CA PHE A 49 3.96 -3.13 2.11
C PHE A 49 4.70 -2.67 0.86
N SER A 50 4.55 -3.45 -0.20
CA SER A 50 5.03 -3.10 -1.53
C SER A 50 3.86 -3.12 -2.50
N VAL A 51 3.81 -2.12 -3.37
CA VAL A 51 2.78 -2.00 -4.39
C VAL A 51 3.43 -2.00 -5.76
N ILE A 52 2.93 -2.83 -6.65
CA ILE A 52 3.33 -2.84 -8.07
C ILE A 52 2.06 -2.57 -8.85
N ILE A 53 2.03 -1.48 -9.60
CA ILE A 53 0.80 -1.04 -10.25
C ILE A 53 1.06 -0.51 -11.65
N LYS A 54 0.13 -0.83 -12.55
CA LYS A 54 0.12 -0.29 -13.89
C LYS A 54 -1.29 0.21 -14.19
N SER A 55 -1.41 1.50 -14.49
CA SER A 55 -2.70 2.07 -14.87
C SER A 55 -2.49 3.15 -15.91
N ASN A 56 -3.51 3.38 -16.73
CA ASN A 56 -3.44 4.43 -17.74
C ASN A 56 -3.21 5.80 -17.11
N GLN A 57 -3.85 6.07 -15.99
CA GLN A 57 -3.70 7.33 -15.31
C GLN A 57 -2.25 7.55 -14.87
N LEU A 58 -1.63 6.54 -14.29
CA LEU A 58 -0.26 6.64 -13.81
C LEU A 58 0.75 6.68 -14.95
N CYS A 59 0.46 6.01 -16.05
CA CYS A 59 1.35 6.03 -17.20
C CYS A 59 1.50 7.42 -17.81
N SER A 60 0.50 8.28 -17.65
CA SER A 60 0.56 9.64 -18.19
C SER A 60 1.21 10.62 -17.24
N MET A 61 1.64 10.19 -16.07
CA MET A 61 2.25 11.03 -15.05
C MET A 61 3.73 10.71 -14.92
N ASN A 62 4.53 11.69 -14.47
CA ASN A 62 5.89 11.35 -14.12
C ASN A 62 5.89 10.56 -12.80
N ARG A 63 7.02 9.93 -12.50
CA ARG A 63 7.12 9.02 -11.36
C ARG A 63 6.77 9.70 -10.04
N VAL A 64 7.28 10.90 -9.83
CA VAL A 64 7.05 11.61 -8.57
C VAL A 64 5.58 11.93 -8.40
N ALA A 65 4.94 12.43 -9.45
CA ALA A 65 3.52 12.76 -9.41
C ALA A 65 2.68 11.52 -9.18
N GLY A 66 3.02 10.42 -9.83
CA GLY A 66 2.31 9.16 -9.65
C GLY A 66 2.41 8.64 -8.23
N GLN A 67 3.62 8.67 -7.66
CA GLN A 67 3.81 8.23 -6.29
C GLN A 67 3.04 9.12 -5.31
N ARG A 68 3.07 10.41 -5.52
CA ARG A 68 2.31 11.33 -4.67
C ARG A 68 0.83 11.05 -4.71
N LEU A 69 0.31 10.74 -5.88
CA LEU A 69 -1.11 10.40 -6.00
C LEU A 69 -1.44 9.13 -5.23
N ILE A 70 -0.60 8.12 -5.31
CA ILE A 70 -0.81 6.88 -4.56
C ILE A 70 -0.80 7.16 -3.07
N TYR A 71 0.15 7.95 -2.58
CA TYR A 71 0.18 8.31 -1.17
C TYR A 71 -1.08 9.08 -0.76
N LYS A 72 -1.57 9.95 -1.63
CA LYS A 72 -2.79 10.70 -1.35
C LYS A 72 -4.00 9.79 -1.24
N VAL A 73 -4.11 8.83 -2.14
CA VAL A 73 -5.21 7.85 -2.11
C VAL A 73 -5.16 7.01 -0.84
N LEU A 74 -3.95 6.68 -0.38
CA LEU A 74 -3.75 5.84 0.81
C LEU A 74 -3.51 6.66 2.08
N LYS A 75 -3.87 7.93 2.08
CA LYS A 75 -3.54 8.81 3.21
C LYS A 75 -4.00 8.27 4.54
N LYS A 76 -5.24 7.80 4.62
CA LYS A 76 -5.75 7.26 5.88
C LYS A 76 -4.98 6.01 6.31
N GLU A 77 -4.69 5.17 5.36
CA GLU A 77 -3.97 3.93 5.64
C GLU A 77 -2.55 4.21 6.11
N MET A 78 -1.90 5.22 5.50
CA MET A 78 -0.57 5.62 5.94
C MET A 78 -0.57 6.15 7.37
N GLN A 79 -1.64 6.83 7.78
CA GLN A 79 -1.74 7.35 9.12
C GLN A 79 -2.09 6.27 10.14
N ASN A 80 -2.75 5.19 9.70
CA ASN A 80 -3.35 4.23 10.61
C ASN A 80 -2.68 2.87 10.63
N GLY A 81 -1.56 2.68 9.98
CA GLY A 81 -0.95 1.37 10.08
C GLY A 81 0.22 1.09 9.17
N ILE A 82 0.37 1.82 8.09
CA ILE A 82 1.49 1.58 7.19
C ILE A 82 2.70 2.36 7.67
N HIS A 83 3.76 1.66 8.06
CA HIS A 83 5.01 2.30 8.44
C HIS A 83 5.90 2.56 7.23
N ALA A 84 5.88 1.67 6.27
CA ALA A 84 6.68 1.82 5.08
C ALA A 84 5.91 1.30 3.87
N LEU A 85 5.99 2.03 2.77
CA LEU A 85 5.33 1.66 1.54
C LEU A 85 6.30 1.82 0.38
N SER A 86 6.57 0.74 -0.31
CA SER A 86 7.38 0.75 -1.51
C SER A 86 6.45 0.73 -2.71
N ILE A 87 6.70 1.58 -3.68
CA ILE A 87 5.82 1.72 -4.83
C ILE A 87 6.63 1.53 -6.11
N LYS A 88 6.17 0.64 -6.96
CA LYS A 88 6.72 0.46 -8.30
C LYS A 88 5.61 0.68 -9.31
N ILE A 89 5.76 1.70 -10.13
CA ILE A 89 4.79 2.03 -11.17
C ILE A 89 5.32 1.48 -12.48
N LEU A 90 4.54 0.59 -13.10
CA LEU A 90 4.89 0.01 -14.39
C LEU A 90 4.39 0.90 -15.51
N THR A 91 5.14 0.98 -16.59
CA THR A 91 4.76 1.77 -17.77
C THR A 91 4.63 0.95 -19.05
#